data_1ee9c171550de5698332013063a2de8e
#
_entry.id   1ee9c171550de5698332013063a2de8e
#
_cell.length_a   1.000
_cell.length_b   1.000
_cell.length_c   1.000
_cell.angle_alpha   90.00
_cell.angle_beta   90.00
_cell.angle_gamma   90.00
#
_symmetry.space_group_name_H-M   'P 1'
#
loop_
_entity.id
_entity.type
_entity.pdbx_description
1 polymer ?
#
loop_
_entity_poly.entity_id
_entity_poly.type
_entity_poly.pdbx_seq_one_letter_code
_entity_poly.pdbx_strand_id
1 'polypeptide(L)'
;IKKIFIDKDQTLIFIIPLFIVIAFAVKGISLYVAKVLMINVGEEVKMKLQFDMLKSLVKADTQFIDKKHSGKFISNLTYDVGHITNLLSIAILNLFKDSLTLFGLLIVMFIQNWKLSLISIIMIPLASIAARTLGKRMGKVVTEAQEKSGFLTSYLVELFKNHKLIKIFQKENFETNKASGHLEQLKDKSKKISTVLVRMSPIMEILTGIMIAILIFYS
;
A
#
# COMPACT_ATOMS: atom_id res chain seq x y z
N ILE A 1 18.63 10.57 31.04
CA ILE A 1 19.16 11.86 30.54
C ILE A 1 19.90 12.58 31.67
N LYS A 2 19.29 12.82 32.85
CA LYS A 2 19.89 13.54 33.98
C LYS A 2 21.25 12.95 34.41
N LYS A 3 21.33 11.62 34.60
CA LYS A 3 22.57 10.93 35.00
C LYS A 3 23.68 11.00 33.95
N ILE A 4 23.38 11.09 32.65
CA ILE A 4 24.37 11.18 31.58
C ILE A 4 24.93 12.60 31.47
N PHE A 5 24.02 13.62 31.41
CA PHE A 5 24.40 14.99 31.09
C PHE A 5 24.77 15.83 32.31
N ILE A 6 24.21 15.55 33.50
CA ILE A 6 24.48 16.31 34.71
C ILE A 6 25.54 15.62 35.58
N ASP A 7 25.38 14.32 35.85
CA ASP A 7 26.30 13.58 36.76
C ASP A 7 27.54 13.05 36.04
N LYS A 8 27.62 13.17 34.66
CA LYS A 8 28.77 12.77 33.81
C LYS A 8 29.32 11.38 34.14
N ASP A 9 28.45 10.42 34.42
CA ASP A 9 28.87 9.04 34.68
C ASP A 9 29.45 8.42 33.41
N GLN A 10 30.79 8.29 33.37
CA GLN A 10 31.55 7.83 32.19
C GLN A 10 31.11 6.45 31.72
N THR A 11 30.67 5.59 32.62
CA THR A 11 30.24 4.23 32.30
C THR A 11 28.92 4.26 31.51
N LEU A 12 27.99 5.11 31.91
CA LEU A 12 26.66 5.26 31.24
C LEU A 12 26.80 5.93 29.86
N ILE A 13 27.79 6.78 29.67
CA ILE A 13 28.07 7.45 28.40
C ILE A 13 28.38 6.44 27.28
N PHE A 14 29.08 5.34 27.59
CA PHE A 14 29.39 4.29 26.63
C PHE A 14 28.28 3.21 26.53
N ILE A 15 27.69 2.84 27.66
CA ILE A 15 26.73 1.73 27.72
C ILE A 15 25.43 2.10 26.99
N ILE A 16 24.91 3.32 27.16
CA ILE A 16 23.63 3.71 26.58
C ILE A 16 23.67 3.77 25.04
N PRO A 17 24.67 4.41 24.39
CA PRO A 17 24.79 4.33 22.94
C PRO A 17 24.96 2.90 22.41
N LEU A 18 25.73 2.06 23.11
CA LEU A 18 25.89 0.66 22.75
C LEU A 18 24.55 -0.10 22.79
N PHE A 19 23.74 0.08 23.85
CA PHE A 19 22.40 -0.50 23.95
C PHE A 19 21.47 -0.02 22.83
N ILE A 20 21.55 1.25 22.46
CA ILE A 20 20.77 1.82 21.36
C ILE A 20 21.15 1.12 20.04
N VAL A 21 22.45 0.99 19.74
CA VAL A 21 22.91 0.32 18.53
C VAL A 21 22.45 -1.14 18.50
N ILE A 22 22.58 -1.86 19.60
CA ILE A 22 22.11 -3.25 19.71
C ILE A 22 20.60 -3.34 19.49
N ALA A 23 19.82 -2.48 20.12
CA ALA A 23 18.36 -2.46 19.96
C ALA A 23 17.94 -2.22 18.50
N PHE A 24 18.57 -1.26 17.82
CA PHE A 24 18.29 -1.00 16.40
C PHE A 24 18.78 -2.13 15.49
N ALA A 25 19.91 -2.76 15.81
CA ALA A 25 20.40 -3.93 15.07
C ALA A 25 19.42 -5.12 15.20
N VAL A 26 18.98 -5.44 16.42
CA VAL A 26 17.98 -6.49 16.67
C VAL A 26 16.68 -6.20 15.95
N LYS A 27 16.19 -4.96 16.02
CA LYS A 27 14.99 -4.52 15.29
C LYS A 27 15.16 -4.70 13.78
N GLY A 28 16.29 -4.31 13.22
CA GLY A 28 16.59 -4.43 11.79
C GLY A 28 16.63 -5.89 11.32
N ILE A 29 17.35 -6.74 12.06
CA ILE A 29 17.47 -8.18 11.78
C ILE A 29 16.09 -8.85 11.89
N SER A 30 15.32 -8.58 12.95
CA SER A 30 13.98 -9.14 13.13
C SER A 30 13.04 -8.76 11.99
N LEU A 31 13.09 -7.50 11.55
CA LEU A 31 12.28 -7.02 10.42
C LEU A 31 12.70 -7.70 9.10
N TYR A 32 14.00 -7.88 8.87
CA TYR A 32 14.52 -8.58 7.71
C TYR A 32 14.04 -10.03 7.68
N VAL A 33 14.21 -10.77 8.78
CA VAL A 33 13.75 -12.16 8.89
C VAL A 33 12.24 -12.26 8.67
N ALA A 34 11.46 -11.39 9.31
CA ALA A 34 9.99 -11.37 9.12
C ALA A 34 9.60 -11.13 7.66
N LYS A 35 10.27 -10.20 6.96
CA LYS A 35 10.02 -9.94 5.53
C LYS A 35 10.38 -11.15 4.66
N VAL A 36 11.52 -11.79 4.89
CA VAL A 36 11.96 -12.98 4.13
C VAL A 36 10.99 -14.13 4.33
N LEU A 37 10.56 -14.40 5.55
CA LEU A 37 9.57 -15.43 5.83
C LEU A 37 8.24 -15.13 5.12
N MET A 38 7.82 -13.87 5.12
CA MET A 38 6.58 -13.47 4.47
C MET A 38 6.64 -13.56 2.94
N ILE A 39 7.81 -13.27 2.34
CA ILE A 39 8.05 -13.49 0.91
C ILE A 39 7.90 -14.98 0.58
N ASN A 40 8.53 -15.87 1.36
CA ASN A 40 8.46 -17.31 1.13
C ASN A 40 7.01 -17.82 1.21
N VAL A 41 6.27 -17.41 2.25
CA VAL A 41 4.84 -17.77 2.38
C VAL A 41 4.02 -17.22 1.22
N GLY A 42 4.25 -15.95 0.84
CA GLY A 42 3.56 -15.31 -0.27
C GLY A 42 3.78 -16.01 -1.61
N GLU A 43 5.00 -16.39 -1.93
CA GLU A 43 5.33 -17.12 -3.17
C GLU A 43 4.77 -18.54 -3.16
N GLU A 44 4.75 -19.21 -2.01
CA GLU A 44 4.13 -20.55 -1.90
C GLU A 44 2.60 -20.49 -2.11
N VAL A 45 1.93 -19.51 -1.49
CA VAL A 45 0.50 -19.27 -1.69
C VAL A 45 0.20 -18.92 -3.15
N LYS A 46 1.02 -18.07 -3.76
CA LYS A 46 0.90 -17.70 -5.17
C LYS A 46 1.01 -18.94 -6.06
N MET A 47 2.02 -19.77 -5.86
CA MET A 47 2.20 -21.02 -6.62
C MET A 47 0.98 -21.93 -6.50
N LYS A 48 0.45 -22.15 -5.28
CA LYS A 48 -0.72 -22.98 -5.06
C LYS A 48 -1.96 -22.42 -5.77
N LEU A 49 -2.21 -21.11 -5.65
CA LEU A 49 -3.32 -20.46 -6.33
C LEU A 49 -3.21 -20.57 -7.85
N GLN A 50 -2.03 -20.32 -8.41
CA GLN A 50 -1.77 -20.46 -9.85
C GLN A 50 -2.01 -21.89 -10.31
N PHE A 51 -1.54 -22.87 -9.53
CA PHE A 51 -1.74 -24.30 -9.85
C PHE A 51 -3.23 -24.70 -9.81
N ASP A 52 -3.96 -24.28 -8.77
CA ASP A 52 -5.39 -24.59 -8.65
C ASP A 52 -6.23 -23.93 -9.75
N MET A 53 -5.89 -22.70 -10.11
CA MET A 53 -6.50 -22.01 -11.25
C MET A 53 -6.20 -22.71 -12.56
N LEU A 54 -4.93 -23.10 -12.80
CA LEU A 54 -4.53 -23.83 -13.99
C LEU A 54 -5.26 -25.16 -14.09
N LYS A 55 -5.30 -25.93 -12.99
CA LYS A 55 -6.03 -27.19 -12.90
C LYS A 55 -7.52 -27.03 -13.23
N SER A 56 -8.13 -25.94 -12.75
CA SER A 56 -9.53 -25.64 -13.02
C SER A 56 -9.76 -25.26 -14.48
N LEU A 57 -8.85 -24.47 -15.08
CA LEU A 57 -8.91 -24.09 -16.49
C LEU A 57 -8.74 -25.30 -17.43
N VAL A 58 -7.80 -26.20 -17.12
CA VAL A 58 -7.57 -27.41 -17.92
C VAL A 58 -8.78 -28.35 -17.87
N LYS A 59 -9.53 -28.35 -16.78
CA LYS A 59 -10.76 -29.16 -16.63
C LYS A 59 -12.04 -28.45 -17.08
N ALA A 60 -11.94 -27.17 -17.45
CA ALA A 60 -13.11 -26.40 -17.86
C ALA A 60 -13.65 -26.85 -19.22
N ASP A 61 -14.93 -26.61 -19.43
CA ASP A 61 -15.58 -26.87 -20.72
C ASP A 61 -15.00 -25.99 -21.82
N THR A 62 -14.82 -26.57 -23.00
CA THR A 62 -14.27 -25.92 -24.20
C THR A 62 -15.07 -24.65 -24.54
N GLN A 63 -16.40 -24.69 -24.41
CA GLN A 63 -17.24 -23.51 -24.64
C GLN A 63 -16.92 -22.34 -23.71
N PHE A 64 -16.47 -22.61 -22.48
CA PHE A 64 -16.08 -21.57 -21.52
C PHE A 64 -14.76 -20.93 -21.94
N ILE A 65 -13.83 -21.72 -22.43
CA ILE A 65 -12.51 -21.26 -22.90
C ILE A 65 -12.66 -20.45 -24.18
N ASP A 66 -13.45 -20.94 -25.16
CA ASP A 66 -13.63 -20.29 -26.47
C ASP A 66 -14.36 -18.93 -26.37
N LYS A 67 -15.26 -18.77 -25.40
CA LYS A 67 -15.98 -17.52 -25.17
C LYS A 67 -15.10 -16.38 -24.61
N LYS A 68 -13.95 -16.69 -24.07
CA LYS A 68 -13.06 -15.70 -23.44
C LYS A 68 -11.69 -15.71 -24.14
N HIS A 69 -11.14 -14.51 -24.30
CA HIS A 69 -9.79 -14.36 -24.86
C HIS A 69 -8.76 -15.04 -23.96
N SER A 70 -7.96 -15.94 -24.51
CA SER A 70 -6.89 -16.66 -23.78
C SER A 70 -5.94 -15.71 -23.02
N GLY A 71 -5.68 -14.53 -23.56
CA GLY A 71 -4.88 -13.50 -22.90
C GLY A 71 -5.42 -13.06 -21.55
N LYS A 72 -6.75 -13.10 -21.32
CA LYS A 72 -7.34 -12.78 -20.02
C LYS A 72 -7.02 -13.85 -18.97
N PHE A 73 -7.09 -15.12 -19.36
CA PHE A 73 -6.73 -16.21 -18.45
C PHE A 73 -5.24 -16.16 -18.07
N ILE A 74 -4.38 -15.89 -19.04
CA ILE A 74 -2.94 -15.74 -18.83
C ILE A 74 -2.67 -14.56 -17.90
N SER A 75 -3.30 -13.40 -18.14
CA SER A 75 -3.16 -12.22 -17.27
C SER A 75 -3.58 -12.50 -15.83
N ASN A 76 -4.75 -13.11 -15.65
CA ASN A 76 -5.25 -13.43 -14.31
C ASN A 76 -4.30 -14.41 -13.59
N LEU A 77 -3.81 -15.44 -14.31
CA LEU A 77 -2.95 -16.45 -13.74
C LEU A 77 -1.57 -15.91 -13.36
N THR A 78 -1.00 -15.03 -14.20
CA THR A 78 0.38 -14.55 -14.00
C THR A 78 0.46 -13.26 -13.20
N TYR A 79 -0.37 -12.27 -13.51
CA TYR A 79 -0.27 -10.94 -12.92
C TYR A 79 -1.22 -10.74 -11.74
N ASP A 80 -2.50 -11.07 -11.88
CA ASP A 80 -3.48 -10.75 -10.85
C ASP A 80 -3.22 -11.54 -9.56
N VAL A 81 -2.91 -12.84 -9.67
CA VAL A 81 -2.54 -13.66 -8.52
C VAL A 81 -1.29 -13.13 -7.84
N GLY A 82 -0.25 -12.74 -8.61
CA GLY A 82 0.96 -12.16 -8.06
C GLY A 82 0.72 -10.85 -7.33
N HIS A 83 -0.12 -9.97 -7.87
CA HIS A 83 -0.48 -8.71 -7.21
C HIS A 83 -1.25 -8.94 -5.91
N ILE A 84 -2.24 -9.83 -5.92
CA ILE A 84 -3.05 -10.13 -4.74
C ILE A 84 -2.20 -10.72 -3.62
N THR A 85 -1.36 -11.71 -3.92
CA THR A 85 -0.51 -12.36 -2.90
C THR A 85 0.53 -11.41 -2.32
N ASN A 86 1.13 -10.56 -3.14
CA ASN A 86 2.09 -9.55 -2.68
C ASN A 86 1.41 -8.50 -1.77
N LEU A 87 0.25 -7.98 -2.18
CA LEU A 87 -0.51 -7.02 -1.36
C LEU A 87 -0.94 -7.64 -0.02
N LEU A 88 -1.42 -8.88 -0.01
CA LEU A 88 -1.80 -9.58 1.21
C LEU A 88 -0.61 -9.83 2.12
N SER A 89 0.55 -10.23 1.61
CA SER A 89 1.76 -10.44 2.39
C SER A 89 2.23 -9.17 3.07
N ILE A 90 2.25 -8.05 2.35
CA ILE A 90 2.61 -6.73 2.90
C ILE A 90 1.57 -6.27 3.94
N ALA A 91 0.27 -6.44 3.64
CA ALA A 91 -0.80 -6.02 4.54
C ALA A 91 -0.78 -6.80 5.85
N ILE A 92 -0.63 -8.12 5.80
CA ILE A 92 -0.55 -8.98 6.98
C ILE A 92 0.65 -8.62 7.84
N LEU A 93 1.85 -8.51 7.23
CA LEU A 93 3.07 -8.15 7.95
C LEU A 93 2.93 -6.80 8.66
N ASN A 94 2.43 -5.78 7.95
CA ASN A 94 2.25 -4.46 8.54
C ASN A 94 1.19 -4.47 9.64
N LEU A 95 0.10 -5.19 9.47
CA LEU A 95 -0.96 -5.29 10.47
C LEU A 95 -0.41 -5.84 11.78
N PHE A 96 0.33 -6.95 11.76
CA PHE A 96 0.93 -7.51 12.97
C PHE A 96 1.99 -6.59 13.57
N LYS A 97 2.93 -6.12 12.76
CA LYS A 97 4.02 -5.24 13.20
C LYS A 97 3.49 -3.94 13.82
N ASP A 98 2.57 -3.26 13.13
CA ASP A 98 2.09 -1.97 13.56
C ASP A 98 1.14 -2.09 14.77
N SER A 99 0.33 -3.18 14.85
CA SER A 99 -0.47 -3.48 16.03
C SER A 99 0.39 -3.73 17.26
N LEU A 100 1.42 -4.58 17.16
CA LEU A 100 2.33 -4.85 18.28
C LEU A 100 3.08 -3.58 18.70
N THR A 101 3.51 -2.75 17.74
CA THR A 101 4.17 -1.47 18.02
C THR A 101 3.22 -0.53 18.76
N LEU A 102 1.97 -0.45 18.31
CA LEU A 102 0.94 0.40 18.93
C LEU A 102 0.68 -0.05 20.38
N PHE A 103 0.46 -1.34 20.61
CA PHE A 103 0.27 -1.88 21.96
C PHE A 103 1.50 -1.62 22.86
N GLY A 104 2.71 -1.86 22.35
CA GLY A 104 3.94 -1.60 23.10
C GLY A 104 4.09 -0.13 23.48
N LEU A 105 3.83 0.79 22.57
CA LEU A 105 3.88 2.22 22.84
C LEU A 105 2.80 2.67 23.84
N LEU A 106 1.57 2.14 23.73
CA LEU A 106 0.51 2.43 24.69
C LEU A 106 0.90 1.99 26.11
N ILE A 107 1.45 0.78 26.27
CA ILE A 107 1.91 0.29 27.57
C ILE A 107 2.96 1.24 28.14
N VAL A 108 3.98 1.62 27.39
CA VAL A 108 5.02 2.56 27.83
C VAL A 108 4.43 3.90 28.22
N MET A 109 3.50 4.44 27.43
CA MET A 109 2.82 5.71 27.73
C MET A 109 2.04 5.63 29.04
N PHE A 110 1.28 4.55 29.28
CA PHE A 110 0.52 4.38 30.52
C PHE A 110 1.41 4.25 31.76
N ILE A 111 2.58 3.60 31.64
CA ILE A 111 3.56 3.48 32.72
C ILE A 111 4.16 4.86 33.06
N GLN A 112 4.40 5.69 32.05
CA GLN A 112 5.01 7.02 32.26
C GLN A 112 4.01 8.02 32.85
N ASN A 113 2.83 8.15 32.23
CA ASN A 113 1.80 9.06 32.70
C ASN A 113 0.43 8.67 32.13
N TRP A 114 -0.39 8.02 32.95
CA TRP A 114 -1.71 7.54 32.54
C TRP A 114 -2.68 8.65 32.10
N LYS A 115 -2.59 9.86 32.71
CA LYS A 115 -3.45 11.00 32.36
C LYS A 115 -3.13 11.52 30.94
N LEU A 116 -1.86 11.70 30.63
CA LEU A 116 -1.43 12.12 29.29
C LEU A 116 -1.74 11.05 28.24
N SER A 117 -1.67 9.76 28.63
CA SER A 117 -2.04 8.64 27.74
C SER A 117 -3.52 8.66 27.37
N LEU A 118 -4.42 8.97 28.31
CA LEU A 118 -5.84 9.10 28.02
C LEU A 118 -6.14 10.25 27.05
N ILE A 119 -5.47 11.39 27.20
CA ILE A 119 -5.60 12.50 26.25
C ILE A 119 -5.15 12.07 24.84
N SER A 120 -4.03 11.35 24.75
CA SER A 120 -3.52 10.86 23.47
C SER A 120 -4.46 9.86 22.78
N ILE A 121 -5.14 9.01 23.55
CA ILE A 121 -6.12 8.04 23.01
C ILE A 121 -7.31 8.74 22.34
N ILE A 122 -7.71 9.91 22.78
CA ILE A 122 -8.80 10.68 22.16
C ILE A 122 -8.45 11.07 20.71
N MET A 123 -7.16 11.16 20.37
CA MET A 123 -6.73 11.47 18.99
C MET A 123 -6.89 10.29 18.03
N ILE A 124 -6.95 9.04 18.53
CA ILE A 124 -7.11 7.84 17.69
C ILE A 124 -8.42 7.87 16.88
N PRO A 125 -9.61 8.12 17.48
CA PRO A 125 -10.84 8.25 16.71
C PRO A 125 -10.82 9.42 15.72
N LEU A 126 -10.22 10.55 16.05
CA LEU A 126 -10.08 11.69 15.13
C LEU A 126 -9.24 11.32 13.89
N ALA A 127 -8.08 10.69 14.10
CA ALA A 127 -7.25 10.18 13.02
C ALA A 127 -7.99 9.12 12.18
N SER A 128 -8.76 8.24 12.83
CA SER A 128 -9.55 7.19 12.16
C SER A 128 -10.66 7.76 11.28
N ILE A 129 -11.33 8.82 11.71
CA ILE A 129 -12.37 9.51 10.92
C ILE A 129 -11.73 10.16 9.68
N ALA A 130 -10.59 10.84 9.86
CA ALA A 130 -9.85 11.43 8.74
C ALA A 130 -9.41 10.36 7.73
N ALA A 131 -8.79 9.27 8.21
CA ALA A 131 -8.34 8.15 7.38
C ALA A 131 -9.50 7.48 6.63
N ARG A 132 -10.65 7.25 7.31
CA ARG A 132 -11.84 6.64 6.70
C ARG A 132 -12.44 7.51 5.60
N THR A 133 -12.49 8.82 5.82
CA THR A 133 -13.03 9.77 4.84
C THR A 133 -12.17 9.82 3.59
N LEU A 134 -10.84 9.90 3.76
CA LEU A 134 -9.89 9.88 2.66
C LEU A 134 -9.88 8.53 1.94
N GLY A 135 -9.96 7.42 2.69
CA GLY A 135 -10.02 6.06 2.13
C GLY A 135 -11.24 5.83 1.24
N LYS A 136 -12.43 6.30 1.66
CA LYS A 136 -13.64 6.23 0.82
C LYS A 136 -13.48 7.04 -0.47
N ARG A 137 -12.93 8.24 -0.39
CA ARG A 137 -12.67 9.09 -1.55
C ARG A 137 -11.64 8.45 -2.49
N MET A 138 -10.59 7.86 -1.93
CA MET A 138 -9.59 7.12 -2.67
C MET A 138 -10.22 5.96 -3.45
N GLY A 139 -11.00 5.10 -2.78
CA GLY A 139 -11.66 3.96 -3.41
C GLY A 139 -12.45 4.37 -4.67
N LYS A 140 -13.26 5.44 -4.57
CA LYS A 140 -14.01 5.96 -5.72
C LYS A 140 -13.10 6.39 -6.89
N VAL A 141 -12.06 7.17 -6.61
CA VAL A 141 -11.14 7.67 -7.66
C VAL A 141 -10.34 6.54 -8.30
N VAL A 142 -9.94 5.54 -7.51
CA VAL A 142 -9.24 4.33 -8.02
C VAL A 142 -10.15 3.53 -8.95
N THR A 143 -11.41 3.29 -8.57
CA THR A 143 -12.37 2.58 -9.44
C THR A 143 -12.57 3.32 -10.77
N GLU A 144 -12.77 4.64 -10.74
CA GLU A 144 -12.88 5.44 -11.96
C GLU A 144 -11.61 5.40 -12.83
N ALA A 145 -10.42 5.34 -12.22
CA ALA A 145 -9.16 5.20 -12.96
C ALA A 145 -9.02 3.81 -13.60
N GLN A 146 -9.43 2.75 -12.88
CA GLN A 146 -9.44 1.38 -13.41
C GLN A 146 -10.38 1.22 -14.60
N GLU A 147 -11.59 1.83 -14.54
CA GLU A 147 -12.51 1.85 -15.67
C GLU A 147 -11.87 2.53 -16.90
N LYS A 148 -11.23 3.69 -16.72
CA LYS A 148 -10.54 4.38 -17.80
C LYS A 148 -9.35 3.59 -18.35
N SER A 149 -8.61 2.91 -17.49
CA SER A 149 -7.54 1.99 -17.89
C SER A 149 -8.09 0.80 -18.70
N GLY A 150 -9.22 0.24 -18.29
CA GLY A 150 -9.91 -0.83 -19.01
C GLY A 150 -10.35 -0.38 -20.41
N PHE A 151 -10.94 0.81 -20.55
CA PHE A 151 -11.29 1.37 -21.85
C PHE A 151 -10.09 1.60 -22.75
N LEU A 152 -9.00 2.15 -22.22
CA LEU A 152 -7.75 2.32 -22.96
C LEU A 152 -7.20 0.98 -23.44
N THR A 153 -7.17 -0.03 -22.56
CA THR A 153 -6.69 -1.37 -22.90
C THR A 153 -7.51 -1.99 -24.03
N SER A 154 -8.83 -1.94 -23.94
CA SER A 154 -9.72 -2.44 -24.98
C SER A 154 -9.49 -1.72 -26.31
N TYR A 155 -9.36 -0.40 -26.28
CA TYR A 155 -9.05 0.40 -27.46
C TYR A 155 -7.71 0.02 -28.10
N LEU A 156 -6.66 -0.15 -27.29
CA LEU A 156 -5.34 -0.55 -27.79
C LEU A 156 -5.37 -1.95 -28.42
N VAL A 157 -6.09 -2.90 -27.84
CA VAL A 157 -6.28 -4.23 -28.42
C VAL A 157 -6.96 -4.13 -29.79
N GLU A 158 -8.02 -3.32 -29.91
CA GLU A 158 -8.71 -3.10 -31.17
C GLU A 158 -7.82 -2.40 -32.21
N LEU A 159 -7.06 -1.39 -31.79
CA LEU A 159 -6.11 -0.67 -32.65
C LEU A 159 -5.05 -1.61 -33.22
N PHE A 160 -4.43 -2.44 -32.40
CA PHE A 160 -3.43 -3.38 -32.87
C PHE A 160 -4.03 -4.49 -33.74
N LYS A 161 -5.21 -4.98 -33.41
CA LYS A 161 -5.92 -5.97 -34.24
C LYS A 161 -6.24 -5.42 -35.64
N ASN A 162 -6.58 -4.14 -35.72
CA ASN A 162 -6.96 -3.47 -36.97
C ASN A 162 -5.82 -2.64 -37.60
N HIS A 163 -4.57 -2.84 -37.14
CA HIS A 163 -3.42 -2.03 -37.58
C HIS A 163 -3.26 -2.00 -39.11
N LYS A 164 -3.52 -3.11 -39.80
CA LYS A 164 -3.46 -3.19 -41.26
C LYS A 164 -4.48 -2.26 -41.92
N LEU A 165 -5.69 -2.18 -41.36
CA LEU A 165 -6.74 -1.27 -41.85
C LEU A 165 -6.35 0.19 -41.65
N ILE A 166 -5.77 0.53 -40.49
CA ILE A 166 -5.29 1.88 -40.21
C ILE A 166 -4.28 2.34 -41.26
N LYS A 167 -3.36 1.43 -41.63
CA LYS A 167 -2.38 1.69 -42.71
C LYS A 167 -3.01 1.86 -44.07
N ILE A 168 -3.95 0.99 -44.46
CA ILE A 168 -4.65 1.06 -45.76
C ILE A 168 -5.40 2.38 -45.90
N PHE A 169 -6.08 2.84 -44.83
CA PHE A 169 -6.88 4.06 -44.82
C PHE A 169 -6.09 5.31 -44.43
N GLN A 170 -4.78 5.20 -44.15
CA GLN A 170 -3.89 6.31 -43.76
C GLN A 170 -4.46 7.12 -42.55
N LYS A 171 -5.01 6.41 -41.56
CA LYS A 171 -5.67 7.02 -40.39
C LYS A 171 -4.79 7.05 -39.13
N GLU A 172 -3.48 6.97 -39.25
CA GLU A 172 -2.54 6.96 -38.14
C GLU A 172 -2.71 8.18 -37.24
N ASN A 173 -2.78 9.39 -37.82
CA ASN A 173 -2.93 10.61 -37.06
C ASN A 173 -4.27 10.67 -36.31
N PHE A 174 -5.35 10.17 -36.92
CA PHE A 174 -6.65 10.09 -36.27
C PHE A 174 -6.64 9.17 -35.06
N GLU A 175 -6.08 7.95 -35.22
CA GLU A 175 -6.00 6.99 -34.13
C GLU A 175 -5.02 7.44 -33.02
N THR A 176 -3.91 8.10 -33.39
CA THR A 176 -2.97 8.66 -32.40
C THR A 176 -3.62 9.76 -31.57
N ASN A 177 -4.38 10.67 -32.18
CA ASN A 177 -5.10 11.70 -31.46
C ASN A 177 -6.19 11.13 -30.53
N LYS A 178 -6.90 10.10 -30.99
CA LYS A 178 -7.89 9.40 -30.18
C LYS A 178 -7.26 8.68 -28.97
N ALA A 179 -6.13 7.99 -29.20
CA ALA A 179 -5.33 7.39 -28.14
C ALA A 179 -4.84 8.43 -27.11
N SER A 180 -4.36 9.58 -27.59
CA SER A 180 -3.94 10.69 -26.74
C SER A 180 -5.06 11.16 -25.81
N GLY A 181 -6.30 11.27 -26.31
CA GLY A 181 -7.47 11.62 -25.50
C GLY A 181 -7.75 10.61 -24.37
N HIS A 182 -7.63 9.30 -24.65
CA HIS A 182 -7.78 8.27 -23.62
C HIS A 182 -6.65 8.31 -22.58
N LEU A 183 -5.42 8.53 -23.03
CA LEU A 183 -4.25 8.69 -22.14
C LEU A 183 -4.39 9.92 -21.24
N GLU A 184 -4.89 11.03 -21.78
CA GLU A 184 -5.10 12.25 -21.01
C GLU A 184 -6.17 12.06 -19.92
N GLN A 185 -7.28 11.38 -20.23
CA GLN A 185 -8.29 11.02 -19.23
C GLN A 185 -7.71 10.14 -18.13
N LEU A 186 -6.87 9.16 -18.46
CA LEU A 186 -6.21 8.30 -17.50
C LEU A 186 -5.21 9.08 -16.64
N LYS A 187 -4.41 9.96 -17.25
CA LYS A 187 -3.49 10.88 -16.54
C LYS A 187 -4.23 11.71 -15.49
N ASP A 188 -5.37 12.30 -15.85
CA ASP A 188 -6.15 13.13 -14.93
C ASP A 188 -6.71 12.33 -13.73
N LYS A 189 -7.15 11.10 -13.97
CA LYS A 189 -7.58 10.21 -12.88
C LYS A 189 -6.41 9.79 -12.00
N SER A 190 -5.26 9.42 -12.58
CA SER A 190 -4.04 9.09 -11.84
C SER A 190 -3.53 10.28 -11.01
N LYS A 191 -3.56 11.50 -11.56
CA LYS A 191 -3.24 12.72 -10.82
C LYS A 191 -4.16 12.93 -9.62
N LYS A 192 -5.47 12.66 -9.76
CA LYS A 192 -6.43 12.75 -8.65
C LYS A 192 -6.12 11.71 -7.56
N ILE A 193 -5.77 10.48 -7.92
CA ILE A 193 -5.35 9.45 -6.97
C ILE A 193 -4.14 9.94 -6.16
N SER A 194 -3.07 10.36 -6.85
CA SER A 194 -1.85 10.86 -6.21
C SER A 194 -2.13 12.07 -5.31
N THR A 195 -2.99 13.00 -5.75
CA THR A 195 -3.36 14.17 -4.94
C THR A 195 -4.11 13.78 -3.66
N VAL A 196 -4.99 12.77 -3.70
CA VAL A 196 -5.69 12.28 -2.51
C VAL A 196 -4.72 11.60 -1.54
N LEU A 197 -3.77 10.80 -2.07
CA LEU A 197 -2.73 10.15 -1.26
C LEU A 197 -1.85 11.17 -0.53
N VAL A 198 -1.34 12.15 -1.26
CA VAL A 198 -0.45 13.17 -0.70
C VAL A 198 -1.15 14.01 0.38
N ARG A 199 -2.46 14.19 0.32
CA ARG A 199 -3.22 14.93 1.35
C ARG A 199 -3.26 14.22 2.71
N MET A 200 -3.00 12.92 2.76
CA MET A 200 -2.96 12.20 4.05
C MET A 200 -1.85 12.71 4.97
N SER A 201 -0.66 12.92 4.44
CA SER A 201 0.49 13.36 5.25
C SER A 201 0.27 14.70 5.94
N PRO A 202 -0.10 15.81 5.26
CA PRO A 202 -0.36 17.09 5.92
C PRO A 202 -1.49 17.03 6.96
N ILE A 203 -2.54 16.27 6.71
CA ILE A 203 -3.64 16.13 7.67
C ILE A 203 -3.16 15.45 8.95
N MET A 204 -2.37 14.38 8.81
CA MET A 204 -1.81 13.68 9.96
C MET A 204 -0.79 14.53 10.71
N GLU A 205 0.02 15.34 10.01
CA GLU A 205 0.96 16.28 10.62
C GLU A 205 0.25 17.37 11.45
N ILE A 206 -0.84 17.95 10.91
CA ILE A 206 -1.64 18.93 11.64
C ILE A 206 -2.26 18.29 12.89
N LEU A 207 -2.84 17.10 12.78
CA LEU A 207 -3.40 16.38 13.93
C LEU A 207 -2.35 16.09 15.00
N THR A 208 -1.15 15.68 14.57
CA THR A 208 -0.01 15.43 15.47
C THR A 208 0.43 16.72 16.15
N GLY A 209 0.53 17.83 15.41
CA GLY A 209 0.86 19.15 15.97
C GLY A 209 -0.15 19.62 17.02
N ILE A 210 -1.44 19.46 16.76
CA ILE A 210 -2.51 19.77 17.72
C ILE A 210 -2.36 18.90 18.97
N MET A 211 -2.11 17.61 18.81
CA MET A 211 -1.90 16.72 19.95
C MET A 211 -0.72 17.15 20.82
N ILE A 212 0.43 17.45 20.21
CA ILE A 212 1.61 17.91 20.94
C ILE A 212 1.33 19.21 21.68
N ALA A 213 0.64 20.17 21.03
CA ALA A 213 0.27 21.44 21.66
C ALA A 213 -0.64 21.23 22.89
N ILE A 214 -1.64 20.35 22.79
CA ILE A 214 -2.52 20.00 23.92
C ILE A 214 -1.73 19.34 25.06
N LEU A 215 -0.82 18.42 24.73
CA LEU A 215 0.00 17.74 25.74
C LEU A 215 0.92 18.72 26.48
N ILE A 216 1.55 19.66 25.77
CA ILE A 216 2.41 20.69 26.36
C ILE A 216 1.59 21.65 27.26
N PHE A 217 0.39 22.04 26.79
CA PHE A 217 -0.49 22.91 27.57
C PHE A 217 -0.97 22.26 28.88
N TYR A 218 -1.18 20.97 28.88
CA TYR A 218 -1.66 20.20 30.03
C TYR A 218 -0.52 19.76 30.98
N SER A 219 0.71 19.64 30.50
CA SER A 219 1.88 19.20 31.27
C SER A 219 2.43 20.27 32.18
#